data_43fc2749817f0c7f9b22dd9c79251654
#
_entry.id   43fc2749817f0c7f9b22dd9c79251654
#
_cell.length_a   1.000
_cell.length_b   1.000
_cell.length_c   1.000
_cell.angle_alpha   90.00
_cell.angle_beta   90.00
_cell.angle_gamma   90.00
#
_symmetry.space_group_name_H-M   'P 1'
#
loop_
_entity.id
_entity.type
_entity.pdbx_description
1 polymer ?
#
loop_
_entity_poly.entity_id
_entity_poly.type
_entity_poly.pdbx_seq_one_letter_code
_entity_poly.pdbx_strand_id
1 'polypeptide(L)'
;MCQVRGKPVAAIAEPQPGEPAPEQSNCTVYLATDDCAAALRRVTDAGGQVVKPQEYAMVDWLAIARDTTGGVFALWQGRELSGSQVVDEAGAPCWSEVTSPDLPATVGFYRRVSATTPNREAVPYVTFRRWW
;
A
#
# COMPACT_ATOMS: atom_id res chain seq x y z
N MET A 1 -15.68 -4.77 -5.23
CA MET A 1 -15.07 -3.55 -5.80
C MET A 1 -15.99 -2.37 -5.55
N CYS A 2 -15.50 -1.31 -4.91
CA CYS A 2 -16.22 -0.04 -4.73
C CYS A 2 -15.96 0.88 -5.92
N GLN A 3 -16.97 1.61 -6.38
CA GLN A 3 -16.89 2.44 -7.58
C GLN A 3 -17.49 3.81 -7.36
N VAL A 4 -16.90 4.81 -8.00
CA VAL A 4 -17.47 6.17 -8.18
C VAL A 4 -17.67 6.38 -9.67
N ARG A 5 -18.88 6.63 -10.10
CA ARG A 5 -19.26 6.79 -11.53
C ARG A 5 -18.76 5.65 -12.43
N GLY A 6 -18.87 4.39 -11.95
CA GLY A 6 -18.42 3.19 -12.66
C GLY A 6 -16.89 2.98 -12.69
N LYS A 7 -16.11 3.84 -12.04
CA LYS A 7 -14.65 3.72 -11.95
C LYS A 7 -14.24 3.15 -10.59
N PRO A 8 -13.33 2.15 -10.54
CA PRO A 8 -12.87 1.56 -9.29
C PRO A 8 -12.10 2.56 -8.43
N VAL A 9 -12.40 2.56 -7.13
CA VAL A 9 -11.77 3.45 -6.14
C VAL A 9 -11.25 2.70 -4.91
N ALA A 10 -11.84 1.56 -4.56
CA ALA A 10 -11.45 0.74 -3.43
C ALA A 10 -11.97 -0.70 -3.60
N ALA A 11 -11.51 -1.61 -2.78
CA ALA A 11 -12.04 -2.96 -2.68
C ALA A 11 -12.46 -3.28 -1.24
N ILE A 12 -13.52 -4.09 -1.11
CA ILE A 12 -13.86 -4.79 0.12
C ILE A 12 -13.70 -6.27 -0.22
N ALA A 13 -12.94 -6.99 0.57
CA ALA A 13 -12.64 -8.39 0.37
C ALA A 13 -12.89 -9.20 1.64
N GLU A 14 -13.28 -10.44 1.45
CA GLU A 14 -13.27 -11.47 2.48
C GLU A 14 -11.92 -12.18 2.52
N PRO A 15 -11.53 -12.79 3.66
CA PRO A 15 -10.35 -13.65 3.72
C PRO A 15 -10.43 -14.75 2.65
N GLN A 16 -9.29 -15.14 2.10
CA GLN A 16 -9.23 -16.24 1.14
C GLN A 16 -9.52 -17.57 1.84
N PRO A 17 -10.04 -18.57 1.13
CA PRO A 17 -10.22 -19.91 1.69
C PRO A 17 -8.93 -20.43 2.33
N GLY A 18 -8.99 -20.76 3.63
CA GLY A 18 -7.84 -21.23 4.41
C GLY A 18 -7.05 -20.11 5.12
N GLU A 19 -7.34 -18.85 4.87
CA GLU A 19 -6.81 -17.75 5.69
C GLU A 19 -7.67 -17.58 6.96
N PRO A 20 -7.05 -17.33 8.13
CA PRO A 20 -7.80 -17.04 9.34
C PRO A 20 -8.54 -15.72 9.16
N ALA A 21 -9.79 -15.67 9.62
CA ALA A 21 -10.54 -14.42 9.67
C ALA A 21 -9.83 -13.44 10.60
N PRO A 22 -9.65 -12.17 10.20
CA PRO A 22 -9.08 -11.17 11.08
C PRO A 22 -10.02 -10.92 12.25
N GLU A 23 -9.46 -10.70 13.45
CA GLU A 23 -10.25 -10.39 14.65
C GLU A 23 -11.03 -9.07 14.51
N GLN A 24 -10.55 -8.17 13.67
CA GLN A 24 -11.20 -6.90 13.34
C GLN A 24 -10.92 -6.48 11.91
N SER A 25 -11.83 -5.69 11.35
CA SER A 25 -11.64 -5.10 10.03
C SER A 25 -10.43 -4.18 10.01
N ASN A 26 -9.68 -4.21 8.92
CA ASN A 26 -8.56 -3.29 8.69
C ASN A 26 -8.65 -2.66 7.30
N CYS A 27 -8.00 -1.52 7.15
CA CYS A 27 -7.75 -0.88 5.87
C CYS A 27 -6.29 -1.05 5.49
N THR A 28 -6.01 -1.53 4.28
CA THR A 28 -4.65 -1.65 3.76
C THR A 28 -4.43 -0.63 2.66
N VAL A 29 -3.38 0.16 2.80
CA VAL A 29 -2.92 1.08 1.74
C VAL A 29 -2.04 0.30 0.78
N TYR A 30 -2.35 0.41 -0.52
CA TYR A 30 -1.58 -0.19 -1.60
C TYR A 30 -0.71 0.88 -2.24
N LEU A 31 0.61 0.68 -2.22
CA LEU A 31 1.59 1.54 -2.88
C LEU A 31 1.91 0.97 -4.26
N ALA A 32 1.73 1.77 -5.30
CA ALA A 32 2.02 1.36 -6.67
C ALA A 32 3.52 1.17 -6.88
N THR A 33 3.88 0.16 -7.67
CA THR A 33 5.25 -0.11 -8.09
C THR A 33 5.27 -0.72 -9.49
N ASP A 34 6.31 -0.44 -10.27
CA ASP A 34 6.53 -1.04 -11.58
C ASP A 34 7.16 -2.44 -11.49
N ASP A 35 7.82 -2.75 -10.36
CA ASP A 35 8.48 -4.03 -10.08
C ASP A 35 8.29 -4.38 -8.60
N CYS A 36 7.33 -5.28 -8.35
CA CYS A 36 6.98 -5.72 -7.01
C CYS A 36 8.15 -6.46 -6.33
N ALA A 37 8.91 -7.28 -7.08
CA ALA A 37 10.04 -8.01 -6.54
C ALA A 37 11.18 -7.07 -6.14
N ALA A 38 11.48 -6.07 -6.96
CA ALA A 38 12.47 -5.04 -6.61
C ALA A 38 12.02 -4.19 -5.42
N ALA A 39 10.72 -3.87 -5.35
CA ALA A 39 10.17 -3.12 -4.21
C ALA A 39 10.28 -3.92 -2.90
N LEU A 40 10.03 -5.23 -2.92
CA LEU A 40 10.22 -6.10 -1.75
C LEU A 40 11.67 -6.15 -1.27
N ARG A 41 12.64 -6.17 -2.20
CA ARG A 41 14.07 -6.06 -1.83
C ARG A 41 14.34 -4.75 -1.10
N ARG A 42 13.81 -3.62 -1.60
CA ARG A 42 13.97 -2.32 -0.92
C ARG A 42 13.31 -2.28 0.46
N VAL A 43 12.19 -2.97 0.64
CA VAL A 43 11.55 -3.13 1.95
C VAL A 43 12.50 -3.81 2.93
N THR A 44 13.09 -4.95 2.56
CA THR A 44 14.03 -5.69 3.43
C THR A 44 15.31 -4.90 3.68
N ASP A 45 15.88 -4.27 2.66
CA ASP A 45 17.08 -3.44 2.76
C ASP A 45 16.86 -2.20 3.64
N ALA A 46 15.62 -1.71 3.71
CA ALA A 46 15.22 -0.61 4.58
C ALA A 46 14.88 -1.06 6.02
N GLY A 47 14.98 -2.36 6.34
CA GLY A 47 14.71 -2.92 7.66
C GLY A 47 13.25 -3.31 7.89
N GLY A 48 12.41 -3.31 6.87
CA GLY A 48 11.04 -3.81 6.93
C GLY A 48 10.96 -5.34 6.80
N GLN A 49 9.76 -5.86 6.87
CA GLN A 49 9.48 -7.30 6.80
C GLN A 49 8.49 -7.61 5.67
N VAL A 50 8.74 -8.71 4.97
CA VAL A 50 7.77 -9.29 4.03
C VAL A 50 6.80 -10.15 4.84
N VAL A 51 5.51 -9.79 4.83
CA VAL A 51 4.44 -10.54 5.50
C VAL A 51 3.86 -11.59 4.56
N LYS A 52 3.53 -11.17 3.33
CA LYS A 52 3.08 -12.05 2.27
C LYS A 52 3.94 -11.74 1.03
N PRO A 53 4.67 -12.74 0.51
CA PRO A 53 5.50 -12.53 -0.67
C PRO A 53 4.64 -12.20 -1.88
N GLN A 54 5.31 -11.78 -2.95
CA GLN A 54 4.64 -11.46 -4.21
C GLN A 54 3.81 -12.64 -4.69
N GLU A 55 2.54 -12.38 -4.96
CA GLU A 55 1.62 -13.32 -5.59
C GLU A 55 0.88 -12.66 -6.75
N TYR A 56 0.43 -13.47 -7.70
CA TYR A 56 -0.41 -13.01 -8.78
C TYR A 56 -1.86 -13.01 -8.31
N ALA A 57 -2.42 -11.83 -8.16
CA ALA A 57 -3.79 -11.63 -7.72
C ALA A 57 -4.64 -11.09 -8.87
N MET A 58 -5.59 -11.88 -9.32
CA MET A 58 -6.41 -11.58 -10.51
C MET A 58 -5.55 -11.45 -11.77
N VAL A 59 -5.13 -10.24 -12.15
CA VAL A 59 -4.28 -9.93 -13.32
C VAL A 59 -3.07 -9.08 -12.96
N ASP A 60 -2.84 -8.86 -11.67
CA ASP A 60 -1.85 -7.95 -11.11
C ASP A 60 -1.00 -8.63 -10.05
N TRP A 61 0.15 -8.06 -9.71
CA TRP A 61 1.01 -8.56 -8.65
C TRP A 61 0.81 -7.77 -7.35
N LEU A 62 0.70 -8.50 -6.27
CA LEU A 62 0.46 -7.97 -4.92
C LEU A 62 1.48 -8.57 -3.96
N ALA A 63 1.94 -7.78 -3.01
CA ALA A 63 2.70 -8.25 -1.85
C ALA A 63 2.30 -7.45 -0.61
N ILE A 64 2.39 -8.08 0.57
CA ILE A 64 2.11 -7.42 1.85
C ILE A 64 3.41 -7.33 2.63
N ALA A 65 3.68 -6.16 3.18
CA ALA A 65 4.88 -5.85 3.93
C ALA A 65 4.55 -5.10 5.22
N ARG A 66 5.55 -5.01 6.08
CA ARG A 66 5.50 -4.27 7.33
C ARG A 66 6.70 -3.34 7.40
N ASP A 67 6.47 -2.10 7.80
CA ASP A 67 7.53 -1.14 8.01
C ASP A 67 8.33 -1.41 9.31
N THR A 68 9.35 -0.59 9.57
CA THR A 68 10.23 -0.73 10.73
C THR A 68 9.55 -0.50 12.08
N THR A 69 8.34 0.04 12.08
CA THR A 69 7.56 0.34 13.29
C THR A 69 6.33 -0.55 13.45
N GLY A 70 6.15 -1.51 12.53
CA GLY A 70 5.08 -2.49 12.55
C GLY A 70 3.86 -2.12 11.70
N GLY A 71 3.88 -0.97 11.01
CA GLY A 71 2.80 -0.56 10.11
C GLY A 71 2.69 -1.48 8.88
N VAL A 72 1.50 -2.00 8.63
CA VAL A 72 1.23 -2.91 7.50
C VAL A 72 0.80 -2.10 6.29
N PHE A 73 1.38 -2.42 5.13
CA PHE A 73 1.01 -1.86 3.84
C PHE A 73 1.16 -2.92 2.74
N ALA A 74 0.64 -2.64 1.57
CA ALA A 74 0.80 -3.52 0.41
C ALA A 74 1.54 -2.82 -0.73
N LEU A 75 2.15 -3.62 -1.60
CA LEU A 75 2.72 -3.21 -2.86
C LEU A 75 1.83 -3.73 -3.98
N TRP A 76 1.56 -2.91 -4.97
CA TRP A 76 0.70 -3.22 -6.10
C TRP A 76 1.40 -2.90 -7.42
N GLN A 77 1.63 -3.92 -8.22
CA GLN A 77 2.12 -3.78 -9.58
C GLN A 77 0.96 -4.03 -10.53
N GLY A 78 0.22 -2.96 -10.83
CA GLY A 78 -0.95 -3.01 -11.68
C GLY A 78 -0.58 -3.12 -13.16
N ARG A 79 -1.19 -4.06 -13.85
CA ARG A 79 -1.12 -4.23 -15.32
C ARG A 79 -2.41 -3.78 -15.96
N GLU A 80 -3.54 -4.31 -15.49
CA GLU A 80 -4.88 -3.96 -15.98
C GLU A 80 -5.57 -2.96 -15.05
N LEU A 81 -5.33 -3.07 -13.74
CA LEU A 81 -5.85 -2.13 -12.73
C LEU A 81 -4.70 -1.38 -12.09
N SER A 82 -4.43 -0.17 -12.57
CA SER A 82 -3.36 0.69 -12.04
C SER A 82 -3.61 1.24 -10.64
N GLY A 83 -4.78 0.98 -10.05
CA GLY A 83 -5.20 1.46 -8.74
C GLY A 83 -6.51 2.27 -8.81
N SER A 84 -6.70 3.20 -7.88
CA SER A 84 -7.89 4.07 -7.89
C SER A 84 -7.91 4.94 -9.16
N GLN A 85 -9.03 4.89 -9.88
CA GLN A 85 -9.23 5.67 -11.10
C GLN A 85 -9.87 7.04 -10.85
N VAL A 86 -10.25 7.30 -9.61
CA VAL A 86 -10.79 8.60 -9.16
C VAL A 86 -10.16 8.90 -7.81
N VAL A 87 -9.67 10.12 -7.62
CA VAL A 87 -9.11 10.63 -6.38
C VAL A 87 -9.64 12.04 -6.13
N ASP A 88 -9.60 12.49 -4.88
CA ASP A 88 -9.97 13.86 -4.46
C ASP A 88 -11.42 14.27 -4.81
N GLU A 89 -12.31 13.29 -4.92
CA GLU A 89 -13.73 13.52 -5.15
C GLU A 89 -14.58 12.83 -4.07
N ALA A 90 -15.81 13.25 -3.88
CA ALA A 90 -16.73 12.63 -2.92
C ALA A 90 -16.91 11.12 -3.20
N GLY A 91 -16.63 10.30 -2.19
CA GLY A 91 -16.68 8.84 -2.28
C GLY A 91 -15.39 8.18 -2.83
N ALA A 92 -14.37 8.96 -3.18
CA ALA A 92 -13.07 8.46 -3.63
C ALA A 92 -11.97 8.69 -2.57
N PRO A 93 -10.83 7.98 -2.67
CA PRO A 93 -9.66 8.25 -1.82
C PRO A 93 -9.14 9.68 -2.02
N CYS A 94 -8.83 10.36 -0.93
CA CYS A 94 -8.25 11.70 -0.97
C CYS A 94 -6.95 11.82 -0.14
N TRP A 95 -6.76 10.94 0.83
CA TRP A 95 -5.67 11.05 1.78
C TRP A 95 -5.30 9.69 2.38
N SER A 96 -4.01 9.46 2.58
CA SER A 96 -3.49 8.34 3.36
C SER A 96 -2.51 8.85 4.41
N GLU A 97 -2.64 8.39 5.64
CA GLU A 97 -1.81 8.83 6.75
C GLU A 97 -1.23 7.62 7.48
N VAL A 98 0.05 7.71 7.85
CA VAL A 98 0.71 6.75 8.73
C VAL A 98 0.97 7.42 10.08
N THR A 99 0.39 6.86 11.13
CA THR A 99 0.69 7.23 12.52
C THR A 99 1.78 6.30 13.04
N SER A 100 2.87 6.85 13.52
CA SER A 100 4.06 6.07 13.91
C SER A 100 4.62 6.51 15.26
N PRO A 101 5.08 5.57 16.12
CA PRO A 101 5.79 5.87 17.35
C PRO A 101 7.21 6.41 17.10
N ASP A 102 7.80 6.15 15.92
CA ASP A 102 9.11 6.65 15.49
C ASP A 102 9.02 7.28 14.11
N LEU A 103 8.62 8.56 14.07
CA LEU A 103 8.47 9.30 12.83
C LEU A 103 9.74 9.38 11.97
N PRO A 104 10.95 9.66 12.52
CA PRO A 104 12.17 9.68 11.72
C PRO A 104 12.46 8.34 11.02
N ALA A 105 12.34 7.22 11.74
CA ALA A 105 12.54 5.88 11.17
C ALA A 105 11.53 5.59 10.07
N THR A 106 10.26 5.89 10.31
CA THR A 106 9.17 5.67 9.34
C THR A 106 9.35 6.51 8.08
N VAL A 107 9.67 7.79 8.20
CA VAL A 107 9.96 8.67 7.04
C VAL A 107 11.16 8.15 6.26
N GLY A 108 12.24 7.74 6.95
CA GLY A 108 13.42 7.18 6.32
C GLY A 108 13.13 5.89 5.56
N PHE A 109 12.28 5.05 6.12
CA PHE A 109 11.82 3.81 5.50
C PHE A 109 11.04 4.07 4.20
N TYR A 110 9.93 4.82 4.29
CA TYR A 110 9.09 5.06 3.11
C TYR A 110 9.80 5.82 2.00
N ARG A 111 10.71 6.73 2.31
CA ARG A 111 11.55 7.38 1.30
C ARG A 111 12.41 6.37 0.52
N ARG A 112 12.96 5.35 1.17
CA ARG A 112 13.75 4.30 0.50
C ARG A 112 12.88 3.37 -0.33
N VAL A 113 11.73 2.97 0.20
CA VAL A 113 10.81 2.05 -0.48
C VAL A 113 10.15 2.71 -1.70
N SER A 114 9.73 3.98 -1.58
CA SER A 114 9.03 4.73 -2.64
C SER A 114 9.96 5.44 -3.63
N ALA A 115 11.25 5.58 -3.34
CA ALA A 115 12.19 6.43 -4.09
C ALA A 115 12.43 6.01 -5.56
N THR A 116 11.92 4.89 -5.97
CA THR A 116 12.11 4.33 -7.31
C THR A 116 10.81 4.19 -8.11
N THR A 117 9.74 4.83 -7.69
CA THR A 117 8.55 4.96 -8.53
C THR A 117 8.81 6.10 -9.53
N PRO A 118 8.94 5.85 -10.84
CA PRO A 118 9.33 6.89 -11.81
C PRO A 118 8.31 7.99 -12.00
N ASN A 119 7.09 7.81 -11.51
CA ASN A 119 6.01 8.75 -11.72
C ASN A 119 5.90 9.74 -10.56
N ARG A 120 6.56 10.90 -10.68
CA ARG A 120 6.50 12.01 -9.72
C ARG A 120 5.10 12.62 -9.55
N GLU A 121 4.17 12.31 -10.44
CA GLU A 121 2.80 12.85 -10.43
C GLU A 121 1.82 11.99 -9.65
N ALA A 122 2.19 10.76 -9.29
CA ALA A 122 1.34 9.80 -8.58
C ALA A 122 1.84 9.46 -7.18
N VAL A 123 2.47 10.39 -6.47
CA VAL A 123 2.74 10.18 -5.04
C VAL A 123 1.44 10.49 -4.30
N PRO A 124 0.69 9.48 -3.81
CA PRO A 124 -0.34 9.77 -2.84
C PRO A 124 0.37 10.49 -1.68
N TYR A 125 -0.19 11.59 -1.24
CA TYR A 125 0.36 12.39 -0.16
C TYR A 125 0.42 11.52 1.10
N VAL A 126 1.57 10.94 1.40
CA VAL A 126 1.81 10.30 2.68
C VAL A 126 2.24 11.41 3.62
N THR A 127 1.33 11.84 4.46
CA THR A 127 1.65 12.82 5.50
C THR A 127 2.00 12.09 6.78
N PHE A 128 3.13 12.45 7.33
CA PHE A 128 3.59 11.91 8.60
C PHE A 128 3.23 12.93 9.70
N ARG A 129 2.36 12.53 10.63
CA ARG A 129 2.05 13.32 11.82
C ARG A 129 2.67 12.67 13.05
N ARG A 130 3.24 13.50 13.91
CA ARG A 130 3.67 13.11 15.25
C ARG A 130 2.52 13.37 16.21
N TRP A 131 2.11 12.35 16.94
CA TRP A 131 1.23 12.53 18.09
C TRP A 131 2.10 12.83 19.32
N TRP A 132 1.70 13.81 20.06
CA TRP A 132 2.32 14.23 21.32
C TRP A 132 1.92 13.30 22.45
#